data_0d74584c9cdc8a66d861f2bbd92e7037
#
_entry.id   0d74584c9cdc8a66d861f2bbd92e7037
#
_cell.length_a   1.000
_cell.length_b   1.000
_cell.length_c   1.000
_cell.angle_alpha   90.00
_cell.angle_beta   90.00
_cell.angle_gamma   90.00
#
_symmetry.space_group_name_H-M   'P 1'
#
loop_
_entity.id
_entity.type
_entity.pdbx_description
1 polymer ?
#
loop_
_entity_poly.entity_id
_entity_poly.type
_entity_poly.pdbx_seq_one_letter_code
_entity_poly.pdbx_strand_id
1 'polypeptide(L)'
;LLDREAECRLLRRTPVTEISGIAARRAATLAAYGIRTCMELAEARRTLVSQVITATGEAIWWELNGEAIAPIHTERPPHKMLSRGGSIGKATADRERIWGFVVRNLERLIEELEFHRVWAGAITLLLQCDDGIEGGAHEELLSPTMRFDLLLDALRRGFERAWLSGVRVVRMHLIASKLRRPGFVQRGLFEPPEEPARSVAQLKREINEHLG
;
A
#
# COMPACT_ATOMS: atom_id res chain seq x y z
N LEU A 1 2.12 -35.62 -2.49
CA LEU A 1 3.33 -35.19 -3.21
C LEU A 1 3.29 -35.82 -4.59
N LEU A 2 3.45 -35.00 -5.64
CA LEU A 2 3.58 -35.52 -7.03
C LEU A 2 4.93 -36.22 -7.14
N ASP A 3 4.97 -37.34 -7.90
CA ASP A 3 6.27 -37.87 -8.30
C ASP A 3 6.93 -36.95 -9.33
N ARG A 4 8.23 -37.09 -9.52
CA ARG A 4 9.01 -36.22 -10.42
C ARG A 4 8.51 -36.26 -11.87
N GLU A 5 7.96 -37.38 -12.28
CA GLU A 5 7.44 -37.55 -13.67
C GLU A 5 6.11 -36.78 -13.83
N ALA A 6 5.22 -36.86 -12.84
CA ALA A 6 3.98 -36.11 -12.83
C ALA A 6 4.24 -34.58 -12.72
N GLU A 7 5.24 -34.16 -11.95
CA GLU A 7 5.68 -32.78 -11.87
C GLU A 7 6.19 -32.29 -13.25
N CYS A 8 7.09 -32.99 -13.89
CA CYS A 8 7.57 -32.61 -15.22
C CYS A 8 6.45 -32.56 -16.26
N ARG A 9 5.49 -33.48 -16.21
CA ARG A 9 4.30 -33.44 -17.08
C ARG A 9 3.47 -32.17 -16.84
N LEU A 10 3.30 -31.81 -15.61
CA LEU A 10 2.57 -30.56 -15.22
C LEU A 10 3.30 -29.33 -15.75
N LEU A 11 4.60 -29.18 -15.44
CA LEU A 11 5.41 -28.03 -15.85
C LEU A 11 5.47 -27.82 -17.37
N ARG A 12 5.52 -28.93 -18.16
CA ARG A 12 5.48 -28.87 -19.63
C ARG A 12 4.17 -28.35 -20.21
N ARG A 13 3.07 -28.50 -19.46
CA ARG A 13 1.73 -28.08 -19.90
C ARG A 13 1.32 -26.72 -19.34
N THR A 14 2.02 -26.23 -18.30
CA THR A 14 1.70 -24.99 -17.61
C THR A 14 2.42 -23.81 -18.27
N PRO A 15 1.69 -22.81 -18.80
CA PRO A 15 2.29 -21.61 -19.34
C PRO A 15 3.00 -20.82 -18.24
N VAL A 16 4.07 -20.08 -18.58
CA VAL A 16 4.79 -19.23 -17.63
C VAL A 16 3.92 -18.12 -17.03
N THR A 17 2.82 -17.75 -17.67
CA THR A 17 1.85 -16.75 -17.18
C THR A 17 1.08 -17.19 -15.94
N GLU A 18 1.03 -18.49 -15.66
CA GLU A 18 0.43 -19.03 -14.43
C GLU A 18 1.32 -18.84 -13.20
N ILE A 19 2.59 -18.50 -13.41
CA ILE A 19 3.52 -18.22 -12.31
C ILE A 19 3.26 -16.81 -11.77
N SER A 20 2.98 -16.73 -10.47
CA SER A 20 2.87 -15.42 -9.79
C SER A 20 4.14 -14.58 -10.01
N GLY A 21 3.97 -13.36 -10.49
CA GLY A 21 5.09 -12.48 -10.83
C GLY A 21 5.51 -12.48 -12.30
N ILE A 22 4.98 -13.37 -13.15
CA ILE A 22 5.19 -13.37 -14.60
C ILE A 22 3.91 -12.96 -15.33
N ALA A 23 3.69 -11.65 -15.44
CA ALA A 23 2.58 -11.11 -16.23
C ALA A 23 2.90 -11.08 -17.74
N ALA A 24 1.90 -10.74 -18.56
CA ALA A 24 1.96 -10.75 -20.02
C ALA A 24 3.23 -10.10 -20.62
N ARG A 25 3.69 -8.97 -20.05
CA ARG A 25 4.90 -8.27 -20.52
C ARG A 25 6.16 -9.14 -20.35
N ARG A 26 6.33 -9.76 -19.19
CA ARG A 26 7.48 -10.66 -18.93
C ARG A 26 7.40 -11.94 -19.75
N ALA A 27 6.20 -12.50 -19.88
CA ALA A 27 5.96 -13.66 -20.70
C ALA A 27 6.29 -13.40 -22.19
N ALA A 28 5.94 -12.23 -22.73
CA ALA A 28 6.33 -11.83 -24.09
C ALA A 28 7.86 -11.74 -24.27
N THR A 29 8.56 -11.20 -23.26
CA THR A 29 10.03 -11.17 -23.29
C THR A 29 10.63 -12.57 -23.26
N LEU A 30 10.13 -13.46 -22.40
CA LEU A 30 10.57 -14.88 -22.36
C LEU A 30 10.30 -15.62 -23.65
N ALA A 31 9.14 -15.38 -24.28
CA ALA A 31 8.76 -16.01 -25.55
C ALA A 31 9.74 -15.68 -26.69
N ALA A 32 10.37 -14.48 -26.67
CA ALA A 32 11.42 -14.12 -27.63
C ALA A 32 12.67 -15.02 -27.51
N TYR A 33 12.88 -15.64 -26.36
CA TYR A 33 13.94 -16.64 -26.12
C TYR A 33 13.45 -18.08 -26.19
N GLY A 34 12.22 -18.31 -26.70
CA GLY A 34 11.64 -19.65 -26.85
C GLY A 34 11.04 -20.21 -25.56
N ILE A 35 10.96 -19.44 -24.49
CA ILE A 35 10.45 -19.88 -23.18
C ILE A 35 8.98 -19.50 -23.05
N ARG A 36 8.07 -20.48 -23.09
CA ARG A 36 6.61 -20.31 -23.00
C ARG A 36 5.99 -21.11 -21.88
N THR A 37 6.63 -22.22 -21.45
CA THR A 37 6.15 -23.11 -20.40
C THR A 37 7.03 -23.05 -19.15
N CYS A 38 6.48 -23.48 -18.02
CA CYS A 38 7.24 -23.55 -16.76
C CYS A 38 8.44 -24.50 -16.88
N MET A 39 8.32 -25.58 -17.67
CA MET A 39 9.43 -26.50 -17.89
C MET A 39 10.56 -25.87 -18.69
N GLU A 40 10.24 -25.16 -19.78
CA GLU A 40 11.23 -24.42 -20.57
C GLU A 40 11.94 -23.35 -19.74
N LEU A 41 11.23 -22.73 -18.80
CA LEU A 41 11.82 -21.78 -17.85
C LEU A 41 12.75 -22.48 -16.86
N ALA A 42 12.36 -23.65 -16.33
CA ALA A 42 13.20 -24.44 -15.42
C ALA A 42 14.49 -24.93 -16.08
N GLU A 43 14.41 -25.32 -17.37
CA GLU A 43 15.54 -25.81 -18.17
C GLU A 43 16.41 -24.66 -18.74
N ALA A 44 15.94 -23.40 -18.69
CA ALA A 44 16.67 -22.25 -19.20
C ALA A 44 17.96 -21.99 -18.40
N ARG A 45 18.95 -21.38 -19.04
CA ARG A 45 20.17 -20.96 -18.34
C ARG A 45 19.85 -19.89 -17.30
N ARG A 46 20.28 -20.11 -16.05
CA ARG A 46 20.09 -19.16 -14.94
C ARG A 46 20.49 -17.73 -15.30
N THR A 47 21.63 -17.57 -15.98
CA THR A 47 22.13 -16.26 -16.42
C THR A 47 21.18 -15.54 -17.36
N LEU A 48 20.53 -16.26 -18.29
CA LEU A 48 19.50 -15.71 -19.15
C LEU A 48 18.27 -15.27 -18.33
N VAL A 49 17.81 -16.12 -17.42
CA VAL A 49 16.64 -15.83 -16.58
C VAL A 49 16.89 -14.58 -15.72
N SER A 50 18.04 -14.46 -15.07
CA SER A 50 18.38 -13.28 -14.24
C SER A 50 18.49 -11.99 -15.05
N GLN A 51 18.95 -12.05 -16.29
CA GLN A 51 19.01 -10.90 -17.20
C GLN A 51 17.63 -10.45 -17.70
N VAL A 52 16.74 -11.42 -17.97
CA VAL A 52 15.43 -11.15 -18.58
C VAL A 52 14.36 -10.79 -17.53
N ILE A 53 14.36 -11.47 -16.38
CA ILE A 53 13.27 -11.35 -15.38
C ILE A 53 13.75 -10.71 -14.06
N THR A 54 15.01 -10.39 -13.92
CA THR A 54 15.61 -9.82 -12.69
C THR A 54 15.68 -10.82 -11.51
N ALA A 55 15.98 -10.32 -10.29
CA ALA A 55 16.11 -11.13 -9.07
C ALA A 55 14.86 -11.99 -8.75
N THR A 56 13.65 -11.49 -9.06
CA THR A 56 12.41 -12.27 -8.88
C THR A 56 12.36 -13.49 -9.77
N GLY A 57 12.85 -13.38 -11.02
CA GLY A 57 12.89 -14.50 -11.96
C GLY A 57 13.93 -15.55 -11.57
N GLU A 58 15.05 -15.12 -11.01
CA GLU A 58 16.05 -16.05 -10.49
C GLU A 58 15.50 -16.89 -9.32
N ALA A 59 14.73 -16.25 -8.42
CA ALA A 59 14.02 -16.95 -7.35
C ALA A 59 13.05 -18.01 -7.90
N ILE A 60 12.22 -17.63 -8.85
CA ILE A 60 11.28 -18.56 -9.54
C ILE A 60 12.03 -19.72 -10.19
N TRP A 61 13.16 -19.44 -10.84
CA TRP A 61 13.96 -20.48 -11.49
C TRP A 61 14.47 -21.53 -10.49
N TRP A 62 14.98 -21.10 -9.32
CA TRP A 62 15.41 -22.00 -8.26
C TRP A 62 14.26 -22.85 -7.74
N GLU A 63 13.09 -22.25 -7.49
CA GLU A 63 11.90 -22.95 -7.01
C GLU A 63 11.38 -23.98 -8.03
N LEU A 64 11.39 -23.65 -9.33
CA LEU A 64 11.04 -24.59 -10.40
C LEU A 64 12.03 -25.75 -10.50
N ASN A 65 13.27 -25.59 -10.04
CA ASN A 65 14.27 -26.63 -9.95
C ASN A 65 14.30 -27.37 -8.58
N GLY A 66 13.29 -27.10 -7.72
CA GLY A 66 13.11 -27.79 -6.44
C GLY A 66 13.88 -27.18 -5.27
N GLU A 67 14.53 -26.04 -5.47
CA GLU A 67 15.25 -25.34 -4.41
C GLU A 67 14.36 -24.31 -3.72
N ALA A 68 14.04 -24.53 -2.46
CA ALA A 68 13.22 -23.62 -1.65
C ALA A 68 14.08 -22.44 -1.17
N ILE A 69 14.19 -21.38 -1.97
CA ILE A 69 14.99 -20.20 -1.62
C ILE A 69 14.20 -19.10 -0.92
N ALA A 70 12.87 -19.12 -1.00
CA ALA A 70 12.01 -18.18 -0.30
C ALA A 70 11.64 -18.75 1.08
N PRO A 71 12.21 -18.23 2.19
CA PRO A 71 11.84 -18.72 3.52
C PRO A 71 10.39 -18.37 3.81
N ILE A 72 9.65 -19.32 4.36
CA ILE A 72 8.30 -19.06 4.89
C ILE A 72 8.47 -18.24 6.17
N HIS A 73 8.14 -16.95 6.08
CA HIS A 73 8.10 -16.11 7.26
C HIS A 73 6.80 -16.37 8.02
N THR A 74 6.91 -16.92 9.22
CA THR A 74 5.77 -17.15 10.12
C THR A 74 5.33 -15.87 10.82
N GLU A 75 6.21 -14.87 10.90
CA GLU A 75 5.93 -13.57 11.48
C GLU A 75 5.74 -12.53 10.37
N ARG A 76 4.63 -11.79 10.48
CA ARG A 76 4.37 -10.67 9.57
C ARG A 76 5.27 -9.49 9.94
N PRO A 77 6.10 -8.96 9.02
CA PRO A 77 6.92 -7.81 9.34
C PRO A 77 6.03 -6.60 9.68
N PRO A 78 6.49 -5.71 10.57
CA PRO A 78 5.75 -4.50 10.90
C PRO A 78 5.41 -3.70 9.66
N HIS A 79 4.21 -3.14 9.63
CA HIS A 79 3.81 -2.26 8.54
C HIS A 79 4.73 -1.04 8.47
N LYS A 80 5.26 -0.74 7.29
CA LYS A 80 6.04 0.49 7.02
C LYS A 80 5.13 1.69 6.80
N MET A 81 3.93 1.43 6.29
CA MET A 81 2.87 2.41 6.04
C MET A 81 1.50 1.76 6.15
N LEU A 82 0.50 2.56 6.45
CA LEU A 82 -0.91 2.20 6.38
C LEU A 82 -1.63 3.16 5.44
N SER A 83 -2.61 2.70 4.69
CA SER A 83 -3.30 3.56 3.73
C SER A 83 -4.80 3.30 3.70
N ARG A 84 -5.55 4.35 3.40
CA ARG A 84 -6.97 4.31 3.12
C ARG A 84 -7.31 5.20 1.93
N GLY A 85 -8.24 4.78 1.13
CA GLY A 85 -8.66 5.51 -0.05
C GLY A 85 -9.27 4.60 -1.10
N GLY A 86 -9.38 5.11 -2.30
CA GLY A 86 -9.92 4.40 -3.45
C GLY A 86 -10.68 5.33 -4.39
N SER A 87 -11.54 4.76 -5.23
CA SER A 87 -12.41 5.54 -6.12
C SER A 87 -13.43 6.34 -5.30
N ILE A 88 -13.65 7.59 -5.71
CA ILE A 88 -14.70 8.44 -5.15
C ILE A 88 -16.05 8.29 -5.89
N GLY A 89 -16.13 7.31 -6.80
CA GLY A 89 -17.28 7.06 -7.67
C GLY A 89 -17.20 7.91 -8.94
N LYS A 90 -18.19 8.78 -9.17
CA LYS A 90 -18.20 9.68 -10.35
C LYS A 90 -17.16 10.78 -10.19
N ALA A 91 -16.34 11.00 -11.23
CA ALA A 91 -15.36 12.08 -11.28
C ALA A 91 -16.00 13.43 -10.96
N THR A 92 -15.38 14.21 -10.07
CA THR A 92 -15.92 15.50 -9.63
C THR A 92 -14.82 16.53 -9.41
N ALA A 93 -15.12 17.79 -9.69
CA ALA A 93 -14.32 18.97 -9.33
C ALA A 93 -14.87 19.67 -8.06
N ASP A 94 -15.89 19.08 -7.44
CA ASP A 94 -16.48 19.60 -6.20
C ASP A 94 -15.52 19.38 -5.04
N ARG A 95 -14.89 20.47 -4.61
CA ARG A 95 -13.86 20.49 -3.58
C ARG A 95 -14.39 20.05 -2.22
N GLU A 96 -15.59 20.46 -1.84
CA GLU A 96 -16.20 20.12 -0.56
C GLU A 96 -16.53 18.63 -0.49
N ARG A 97 -17.06 18.10 -1.59
CA ARG A 97 -17.34 16.66 -1.71
C ARG A 97 -16.06 15.83 -1.59
N ILE A 98 -14.97 16.24 -2.28
CA ILE A 98 -13.69 15.54 -2.20
C ILE A 98 -13.13 15.64 -0.78
N TRP A 99 -13.21 16.82 -0.13
CA TRP A 99 -12.80 16.99 1.26
C TRP A 99 -13.58 16.06 2.20
N GLY A 100 -14.88 15.90 2.01
CA GLY A 100 -15.70 14.95 2.76
C GLY A 100 -15.20 13.49 2.63
N PHE A 101 -14.70 13.08 1.44
CA PHE A 101 -14.06 11.78 1.27
C PHE A 101 -12.72 11.71 2.03
N VAL A 102 -11.92 12.78 2.03
CA VAL A 102 -10.66 12.86 2.79
C VAL A 102 -10.91 12.65 4.27
N VAL A 103 -11.86 13.38 4.86
CA VAL A 103 -12.21 13.28 6.29
C VAL A 103 -12.66 11.87 6.65
N ARG A 104 -13.58 11.28 5.88
CA ARG A 104 -14.05 9.91 6.13
C ARG A 104 -12.94 8.86 6.04
N ASN A 105 -12.01 9.02 5.09
CA ASN A 105 -10.88 8.09 4.98
C ASN A 105 -9.84 8.33 6.05
N LEU A 106 -9.70 9.55 6.59
CA LEU A 106 -8.90 9.82 7.77
C LEU A 106 -9.42 9.05 9.00
N GLU A 107 -10.73 9.09 9.26
CA GLU A 107 -11.35 8.31 10.35
C GLU A 107 -10.99 6.82 10.24
N ARG A 108 -11.15 6.24 9.04
CA ARG A 108 -10.81 4.83 8.79
C ARG A 108 -9.31 4.54 8.90
N LEU A 109 -8.47 5.51 8.54
CA LEU A 109 -7.02 5.38 8.68
C LEU A 109 -6.61 5.38 10.15
N ILE A 110 -7.27 6.20 10.98
CA ILE A 110 -7.05 6.22 12.43
C ILE A 110 -7.48 4.89 13.06
N GLU A 111 -8.62 4.33 12.68
CA GLU A 111 -9.05 2.99 13.12
C GLU A 111 -7.97 1.91 12.81
N GLU A 112 -7.29 2.00 11.66
CA GLU A 112 -6.17 1.10 11.34
C GLU A 112 -4.91 1.38 12.18
N LEU A 113 -4.60 2.64 12.43
CA LEU A 113 -3.48 3.01 13.32
C LEU A 113 -3.71 2.47 14.73
N GLU A 114 -4.94 2.60 15.25
CA GLU A 114 -5.35 2.06 16.54
C GLU A 114 -5.26 0.53 16.58
N PHE A 115 -5.80 -0.15 15.55
CA PHE A 115 -5.77 -1.61 15.43
C PHE A 115 -4.34 -2.15 15.45
N HIS A 116 -3.43 -1.51 14.71
CA HIS A 116 -2.02 -1.89 14.66
C HIS A 116 -1.18 -1.33 15.81
N ARG A 117 -1.77 -0.51 16.69
CA ARG A 117 -1.10 0.18 17.81
C ARG A 117 0.15 0.93 17.35
N VAL A 118 -0.01 1.76 16.32
CA VAL A 118 1.05 2.58 15.75
C VAL A 118 0.60 4.03 15.56
N TRP A 119 1.55 4.95 15.63
CA TRP A 119 1.36 6.37 15.41
C TRP A 119 2.01 6.78 14.10
N ALA A 120 1.39 7.69 13.37
CA ALA A 120 1.91 8.23 12.12
C ALA A 120 2.88 9.39 12.39
N GLY A 121 4.09 9.32 11.82
CA GLY A 121 5.06 10.43 11.82
C GLY A 121 4.95 11.32 10.59
N ALA A 122 4.21 10.88 9.56
CA ALA A 122 3.89 11.67 8.39
C ALA A 122 2.59 11.16 7.76
N ILE A 123 1.90 12.07 7.05
CA ILE A 123 0.70 11.74 6.28
C ILE A 123 0.83 12.28 4.86
N THR A 124 0.42 11.48 3.87
CA THR A 124 0.42 11.85 2.45
C THR A 124 -0.99 11.78 1.91
N LEU A 125 -1.40 12.81 1.19
CA LEU A 125 -2.61 12.84 0.38
C LEU A 125 -2.23 12.72 -1.09
N LEU A 126 -2.91 11.84 -1.83
CA LEU A 126 -2.82 11.71 -3.27
C LEU A 126 -4.22 11.87 -3.87
N LEU A 127 -4.33 12.71 -4.89
CA LEU A 127 -5.54 12.94 -5.68
C LEU A 127 -5.24 12.57 -7.13
N GLN A 128 -5.93 11.58 -7.67
CA GLN A 128 -5.82 11.17 -9.07
C GLN A 128 -6.99 11.73 -9.86
N CYS A 129 -6.68 12.39 -10.96
CA CYS A 129 -7.66 13.02 -11.86
C CYS A 129 -8.01 12.11 -13.04
N ASP A 130 -9.11 12.40 -13.72
CA ASP A 130 -9.63 11.62 -14.85
C ASP A 130 -8.80 11.76 -16.14
N ASP A 131 -7.98 12.80 -16.23
CA ASP A 131 -6.99 13.02 -17.30
C ASP A 131 -5.65 12.32 -17.04
N GLY A 132 -5.52 11.59 -15.91
CA GLY A 132 -4.29 10.91 -15.50
C GLY A 132 -3.29 11.78 -14.74
N ILE A 133 -3.59 13.06 -14.51
CA ILE A 133 -2.78 13.92 -13.66
C ILE A 133 -2.99 13.54 -12.20
N GLU A 134 -1.92 13.63 -11.41
CA GLU A 134 -1.95 13.37 -9.97
C GLU A 134 -1.51 14.61 -9.20
N GLY A 135 -2.33 15.03 -8.24
CA GLY A 135 -1.98 15.98 -7.21
C GLY A 135 -1.55 15.24 -5.94
N GLY A 136 -0.51 15.72 -5.28
CA GLY A 136 -0.04 15.08 -4.06
C GLY A 136 0.59 16.05 -3.09
N ALA A 137 0.44 15.75 -1.79
CA ALA A 137 1.09 16.49 -0.73
C ALA A 137 1.53 15.55 0.39
N HIS A 138 2.75 15.74 0.85
CA HIS A 138 3.34 15.03 1.98
C HIS A 138 3.53 16.01 3.13
N GLU A 139 3.01 15.64 4.31
CA GLU A 139 3.10 16.41 5.54
C GLU A 139 3.86 15.61 6.60
N GLU A 140 4.98 16.14 7.06
CA GLU A 140 5.65 15.63 8.24
C GLU A 140 4.97 16.19 9.49
N LEU A 141 4.81 15.35 10.50
CA LEU A 141 4.25 15.74 11.79
C LEU A 141 5.39 16.06 12.74
N LEU A 142 5.20 17.04 13.60
CA LEU A 142 6.21 17.43 14.60
C LEU A 142 6.56 16.25 15.50
N SER A 143 5.58 15.41 15.82
CA SER A 143 5.71 14.22 16.63
C SER A 143 4.75 13.16 16.09
N PRO A 144 5.11 11.86 16.13
CA PRO A 144 4.20 10.80 15.72
C PRO A 144 2.91 10.86 16.53
N THR A 145 1.76 10.74 15.83
CA THR A 145 0.44 10.85 16.47
C THR A 145 -0.61 10.02 15.74
N MET A 146 -1.73 9.73 16.39
CA MET A 146 -2.99 9.26 15.79
C MET A 146 -4.16 10.21 16.14
N ARG A 147 -3.87 11.39 16.70
CA ARG A 147 -4.88 12.39 17.02
C ARG A 147 -5.53 12.92 15.76
N PHE A 148 -6.86 12.85 15.73
CA PHE A 148 -7.67 13.25 14.57
C PHE A 148 -7.44 14.72 14.21
N ASP A 149 -7.44 15.62 15.20
CA ASP A 149 -7.28 17.06 15.00
C ASP A 149 -5.94 17.42 14.33
N LEU A 150 -4.83 16.83 14.81
CA LEU A 150 -3.50 17.08 14.27
C LEU A 150 -3.32 16.52 12.85
N LEU A 151 -3.85 15.33 12.60
CA LEU A 151 -3.84 14.70 11.27
C LEU A 151 -4.74 15.46 10.28
N LEU A 152 -5.91 15.94 10.75
CA LEU A 152 -6.83 16.74 9.95
C LEU A 152 -6.21 18.08 9.54
N ASP A 153 -5.55 18.77 10.46
CA ASP A 153 -4.86 20.03 10.18
C ASP A 153 -3.71 19.85 9.18
N ALA A 154 -2.93 18.77 9.32
CA ALA A 154 -1.91 18.42 8.33
C ALA A 154 -2.54 18.14 6.96
N LEU A 155 -3.61 17.36 6.91
CA LEU A 155 -4.32 17.07 5.65
C LEU A 155 -4.96 18.32 5.06
N ARG A 156 -5.45 19.26 5.84
CA ARG A 156 -6.01 20.53 5.34
C ARG A 156 -4.94 21.33 4.59
N ARG A 157 -3.74 21.48 5.19
CA ARG A 157 -2.60 22.10 4.49
C ARG A 157 -2.18 21.34 3.24
N GLY A 158 -2.12 20.00 3.35
CA GLY A 158 -1.79 19.13 2.20
C GLY A 158 -2.82 19.21 1.09
N PHE A 159 -4.10 19.30 1.40
CA PHE A 159 -5.18 19.43 0.43
C PHE A 159 -5.09 20.71 -0.40
N GLU A 160 -4.76 21.85 0.25
CA GLU A 160 -4.53 23.11 -0.46
C GLU A 160 -3.41 23.00 -1.50
N ARG A 161 -2.34 22.27 -1.17
CA ARG A 161 -1.20 22.08 -2.09
C ARG A 161 -1.43 21.01 -3.16
N ALA A 162 -2.19 19.97 -2.81
CA ALA A 162 -2.50 18.88 -3.74
C ALA A 162 -3.62 19.25 -4.72
N TRP A 163 -4.40 20.29 -4.40
CA TRP A 163 -5.55 20.68 -5.21
C TRP A 163 -5.13 21.22 -6.56
N LEU A 164 -5.69 20.66 -7.63
CA LEU A 164 -5.51 21.11 -9.01
C LEU A 164 -6.82 21.71 -9.52
N SER A 165 -6.79 22.96 -9.92
CA SER A 165 -7.97 23.65 -10.46
C SER A 165 -8.30 23.19 -11.87
N GLY A 166 -9.59 23.06 -12.18
CA GLY A 166 -10.06 22.75 -13.53
C GLY A 166 -10.05 21.26 -13.90
N VAL A 167 -9.60 20.37 -13.00
CA VAL A 167 -9.58 18.92 -13.20
C VAL A 167 -10.57 18.20 -12.31
N ARG A 168 -11.00 17.00 -12.72
CA ARG A 168 -11.92 16.19 -11.94
C ARG A 168 -11.19 15.02 -11.29
N VAL A 169 -11.30 14.92 -9.98
CA VAL A 169 -10.73 13.84 -9.20
C VAL A 169 -11.58 12.58 -9.34
N VAL A 170 -10.95 11.43 -9.53
CA VAL A 170 -11.56 10.08 -9.62
C VAL A 170 -11.18 9.17 -8.47
N ARG A 171 -10.01 9.40 -7.89
CA ARG A 171 -9.49 8.62 -6.75
C ARG A 171 -8.77 9.52 -5.77
N MET A 172 -8.78 9.08 -4.51
CA MET A 172 -7.95 9.69 -3.48
C MET A 172 -7.35 8.60 -2.58
N HIS A 173 -6.16 8.86 -2.06
CA HIS A 173 -5.50 8.00 -1.10
C HIS A 173 -4.86 8.82 0.02
N LEU A 174 -5.02 8.33 1.25
CA LEU A 174 -4.28 8.78 2.43
C LEU A 174 -3.28 7.71 2.80
N ILE A 175 -2.05 8.10 3.09
CA ILE A 175 -0.97 7.20 3.48
C ILE A 175 -0.34 7.72 4.75
N ALA A 176 -0.47 6.98 5.86
CA ALA A 176 0.28 7.20 7.08
C ALA A 176 1.63 6.48 6.97
N SER A 177 2.71 7.19 7.20
CA SER A 177 4.08 6.67 7.11
C SER A 177 4.92 7.09 8.32
N LYS A 178 6.20 6.67 8.36
CA LYS A 178 7.07 6.87 9.52
C LYS A 178 6.40 6.34 10.81
N LEU A 179 5.78 5.14 10.70
CA LEU A 179 5.02 4.55 11.78
C LEU A 179 5.91 4.26 12.99
N ARG A 180 5.42 4.60 14.19
CA ARG A 180 6.10 4.36 15.46
C ARG A 180 5.15 3.70 16.46
N ARG A 181 5.65 2.81 17.31
CA ARG A 181 4.88 2.25 18.43
C ARG A 181 4.86 3.25 19.59
N PRO A 182 3.76 3.32 20.37
CA PRO A 182 3.73 4.06 21.63
C PRO A 182 4.89 3.60 22.52
N GLY A 183 5.56 4.54 23.22
CA GLY A 183 6.72 4.24 24.08
C GLY A 183 8.10 4.36 23.39
N PHE A 184 8.16 4.40 22.07
CA PHE A 184 9.39 4.65 21.29
C PHE A 184 9.42 6.07 20.69
N VAL A 185 8.52 6.95 21.12
CA VAL A 185 8.45 8.34 20.66
C VAL A 185 9.18 9.20 21.66
N GLN A 186 10.29 9.79 21.24
CA GLN A 186 10.96 10.84 22.01
C GLN A 186 10.10 12.09 21.90
N ARG A 187 9.49 12.49 23.02
CA ARG A 187 8.71 13.73 23.10
C ARG A 187 9.64 14.94 23.08
N GLY A 188 9.22 16.00 22.41
CA GLY A 188 9.87 17.29 22.53
C GLY A 188 9.77 17.81 23.97
N LEU A 189 10.82 18.48 24.44
CA LEU A 189 10.90 19.01 25.84
C LEU A 189 9.75 19.99 26.17
N PHE A 190 9.10 20.55 25.18
CA PHE A 190 8.03 21.54 25.27
C PHE A 190 6.66 21.04 24.77
N GLU A 191 6.53 19.72 24.50
CA GLU A 191 5.23 19.16 24.14
C GLU A 191 4.34 19.06 25.38
N PRO A 192 3.09 19.57 25.31
CA PRO A 192 2.14 19.42 26.41
C PRO A 192 1.89 17.92 26.65
N PRO A 193 1.61 17.52 27.92
CA PRO A 193 1.24 16.14 28.22
C PRO A 193 0.05 15.75 27.33
N GLU A 194 0.12 14.53 26.74
CA GLU A 194 -1.01 14.00 26.01
C GLU A 194 -2.21 13.89 26.95
N GLU A 195 -3.23 14.69 26.69
CA GLU A 195 -4.57 14.29 27.12
C GLU A 195 -4.89 12.98 26.43
N PRO A 196 -5.45 11.98 27.14
CA PRO A 196 -5.79 10.70 26.55
C PRO A 196 -6.64 10.98 25.30
N ALA A 197 -6.11 10.60 24.14
CA ALA A 197 -6.76 10.84 22.86
C ALA A 197 -8.16 10.22 22.92
N ARG A 198 -9.19 11.05 22.90
CA ARG A 198 -10.57 10.57 22.76
C ARG A 198 -10.61 9.83 21.43
N SER A 199 -10.92 8.55 21.44
CA SER A 199 -11.01 7.80 20.22
C SER A 199 -12.11 8.39 19.33
N VAL A 200 -11.95 8.34 18.00
CA VAL A 200 -13.03 8.77 17.09
C VAL A 200 -14.35 8.07 17.42
N ALA A 201 -14.28 6.82 17.89
CA ALA A 201 -15.44 6.07 18.37
C ALA A 201 -16.07 6.67 19.64
N GLN A 202 -15.28 7.24 20.54
CA GLN A 202 -15.79 7.94 21.73
C GLN A 202 -16.44 9.28 21.35
N LEU A 203 -15.80 10.06 20.48
CA LEU A 203 -16.37 11.30 19.93
C LEU A 203 -17.67 11.04 19.15
N LYS A 204 -17.75 9.99 18.34
CA LYS A 204 -18.98 9.59 17.66
C LYS A 204 -20.10 9.20 18.64
N ARG A 205 -19.78 8.51 19.73
CA ARG A 205 -20.77 8.18 20.78
C ARG A 205 -21.27 9.44 21.47
N GLU A 206 -20.37 10.32 21.90
CA GLU A 206 -20.72 11.60 22.55
C GLU A 206 -21.60 12.46 21.63
N ILE A 207 -21.27 12.56 20.33
CA ILE A 207 -22.08 13.28 19.34
C ILE A 207 -23.46 12.63 19.18
N ASN A 208 -23.54 11.30 19.04
CA ASN A 208 -24.81 10.60 18.88
C ASN A 208 -25.68 10.65 20.15
N GLU A 209 -25.07 10.69 21.34
CA GLU A 209 -25.80 10.85 22.61
C GLU A 209 -26.34 12.26 22.79
N HIS A 210 -25.71 13.29 22.17
CA HIS A 210 -26.18 14.68 22.26
C HIS A 210 -27.14 15.07 21.13
N LEU A 211 -27.17 14.36 20.02
CA LEU A 211 -28.00 14.66 18.85
C LEU A 211 -29.17 13.65 18.66
N GLY A 212 -29.25 12.60 19.44
CA GLY A 212 -30.33 11.63 19.49
C GLY A 212 -31.30 11.96 20.57
#